data_1a1a03002f986d319e596b51436922c3
#
_entry.id   1a1a03002f986d319e596b51436922c3
#
_cell.length_a   1.000
_cell.length_b   1.000
_cell.length_c   1.000
_cell.angle_alpha   90.00
_cell.angle_beta   90.00
_cell.angle_gamma   90.00
#
_symmetry.space_group_name_H-M   'P 1'
#
loop_
_entity.id
_entity.type
_entity.pdbx_description
1 polymer ?
#
loop_
_entity_poly.entity_id
_entity_poly.type
_entity_poly.pdbx_seq_one_letter_code
_entity_poly.pdbx_strand_id
1 'polypeptide(L)'
;YASFLVCGQCTPGKDTILFIDPGFPVQKQQITVMGYKYESFDVYEYRGKKLRDILEQYLSKGNIAAMIYSNPNNPAWFCLTEEELKIIGDMANKYDTIVIEDLAYFAMDFRKPLGKPFEAPFQATVARYTDNYILQISGSKAFSYAGQRIGVTAISDKLYHRAYPGLTQRYGGGTFGTVYIHRVLYALSSGTSHSAQFALAAMFKAAADGTFDFISEVKEYGRRAEKLKNIF
;
A
#
# COMPACT_ATOMS: atom_id res chain seq x y z
N TYR A 1 8.96 -5.99 -2.37
CA TYR A 1 9.69 -7.17 -1.90
C TYR A 1 9.72 -7.26 -0.37
N ALA A 2 10.27 -6.27 0.32
CA ALA A 2 10.42 -6.31 1.78
C ALA A 2 9.09 -6.58 2.49
N SER A 3 8.01 -5.90 2.09
CA SER A 3 6.68 -6.07 2.68
C SER A 3 6.16 -7.50 2.51
N PHE A 4 6.21 -8.05 1.31
CA PHE A 4 5.79 -9.43 1.06
C PHE A 4 6.62 -10.44 1.85
N LEU A 5 7.95 -10.24 1.83
CA LEU A 5 8.87 -11.16 2.48
C LEU A 5 8.64 -11.21 4.00
N VAL A 6 8.50 -10.05 4.64
CA VAL A 6 8.25 -10.00 6.09
C VAL A 6 6.86 -10.52 6.44
N CYS A 7 5.81 -10.11 5.70
CA CYS A 7 4.45 -10.56 5.97
C CYS A 7 4.33 -12.09 5.87
N GLY A 8 4.90 -12.71 4.82
CA GLY A 8 4.87 -14.16 4.65
C GLY A 8 5.68 -14.95 5.68
N GLN A 9 6.45 -14.26 6.52
CA GLN A 9 7.26 -14.87 7.58
C GLN A 9 6.72 -14.61 8.98
N CYS A 10 5.69 -13.79 9.14
CA CYS A 10 5.17 -13.38 10.45
C CYS A 10 4.63 -14.57 11.26
N THR A 11 3.79 -15.37 10.63
CA THR A 11 3.04 -16.43 11.31
C THR A 11 3.20 -17.75 10.56
N PRO A 12 3.70 -18.81 11.19
CA PRO A 12 3.77 -20.14 10.57
C PRO A 12 2.40 -20.56 10.01
N GLY A 13 2.38 -21.05 8.77
CA GLY A 13 1.15 -21.44 8.08
C GLY A 13 0.42 -20.31 7.34
N LYS A 14 0.76 -19.05 7.57
CA LYS A 14 0.29 -17.91 6.78
C LYS A 14 1.38 -17.48 5.78
N ASP A 15 1.37 -18.08 4.59
CA ASP A 15 2.40 -17.88 3.55
C ASP A 15 1.83 -17.38 2.22
N THR A 16 0.55 -17.07 2.19
CA THR A 16 -0.17 -16.68 0.98
C THR A 16 -0.50 -15.19 1.00
N ILE A 17 -0.29 -14.51 -0.12
CA ILE A 17 -0.68 -13.11 -0.30
C ILE A 17 -1.95 -13.06 -1.14
N LEU A 18 -2.97 -12.35 -0.65
CA LEU A 18 -4.22 -12.13 -1.36
C LEU A 18 -4.15 -10.84 -2.17
N PHE A 19 -4.34 -10.95 -3.49
CA PHE A 19 -4.40 -9.80 -4.39
C PHE A 19 -5.86 -9.42 -4.66
N ILE A 20 -6.20 -8.16 -4.42
CA ILE A 20 -7.44 -7.55 -4.84
C ILE A 20 -7.19 -6.94 -6.22
N ASP A 21 -7.46 -7.74 -7.25
CA ASP A 21 -7.19 -7.39 -8.65
C ASP A 21 -8.29 -6.47 -9.23
N PRO A 22 -7.99 -5.77 -10.33
CA PRO A 22 -6.71 -5.73 -11.05
C PRO A 22 -5.62 -4.98 -10.28
N GLY A 23 -4.36 -5.33 -10.51
CA GLY A 23 -3.21 -4.72 -9.85
C GLY A 23 -1.97 -4.69 -10.72
N PHE A 24 -0.88 -4.16 -10.20
CA PHE A 24 0.38 -4.07 -10.91
C PHE A 24 1.01 -5.47 -11.04
N PRO A 25 1.16 -6.02 -12.27
CA PRO A 25 1.46 -7.45 -12.47
C PRO A 25 2.84 -7.88 -11.94
N VAL A 26 3.79 -6.93 -11.83
CA VAL A 26 5.12 -7.20 -11.27
C VAL A 26 5.07 -7.68 -9.82
N GLN A 27 4.05 -7.30 -9.06
CA GLN A 27 3.88 -7.73 -7.67
C GLN A 27 3.68 -9.25 -7.56
N LYS A 28 2.89 -9.86 -8.45
CA LYS A 28 2.71 -11.32 -8.51
C LYS A 28 4.00 -12.03 -8.94
N GLN A 29 4.77 -11.46 -9.87
CA GLN A 29 6.09 -11.97 -10.22
C GLN A 29 7.04 -11.95 -9.02
N GLN A 30 7.00 -10.91 -8.21
CA GLN A 30 7.79 -10.84 -6.97
C GLN A 30 7.44 -11.96 -5.99
N ILE A 31 6.16 -12.27 -5.82
CA ILE A 31 5.71 -13.41 -4.99
C ILE A 31 6.27 -14.73 -5.51
N THR A 32 6.20 -14.96 -6.82
CA THR A 32 6.74 -16.17 -7.46
C THR A 32 8.25 -16.30 -7.25
N VAL A 33 9.00 -15.21 -7.43
CA VAL A 33 10.47 -15.19 -7.20
C VAL A 33 10.84 -15.52 -5.75
N MET A 34 10.01 -15.12 -4.78
CA MET A 34 10.22 -15.43 -3.36
C MET A 34 9.78 -16.84 -2.96
N GLY A 35 9.14 -17.59 -3.85
CA GLY A 35 8.61 -18.92 -3.55
C GLY A 35 7.36 -18.92 -2.67
N TYR A 36 6.68 -17.78 -2.56
CA TYR A 36 5.41 -17.67 -1.83
C TYR A 36 4.22 -17.99 -2.73
N LYS A 37 3.09 -18.22 -2.10
CA LYS A 37 1.81 -18.42 -2.76
C LYS A 37 1.04 -17.12 -2.87
N TYR A 38 0.16 -17.05 -3.87
CA TYR A 38 -0.84 -15.98 -3.91
C TYR A 38 -2.19 -16.54 -4.34
N GLU A 39 -3.23 -15.87 -3.91
CA GLU A 39 -4.60 -16.01 -4.37
C GLU A 39 -5.06 -14.63 -4.85
N SER A 40 -6.10 -14.58 -5.69
CA SER A 40 -6.63 -13.30 -6.17
C SER A 40 -8.09 -13.40 -6.55
N PHE A 41 -8.77 -12.26 -6.53
CA PHE A 41 -10.10 -12.07 -7.09
C PHE A 41 -10.22 -10.71 -7.76
N ASP A 42 -11.12 -10.60 -8.75
CA ASP A 42 -11.40 -9.34 -9.43
C ASP A 42 -12.41 -8.52 -8.61
N VAL A 43 -11.98 -7.34 -8.15
CA VAL A 43 -12.80 -6.47 -7.29
C VAL A 43 -14.04 -5.92 -7.99
N TYR A 44 -14.05 -5.86 -9.33
CA TYR A 44 -15.20 -5.37 -10.08
C TYR A 44 -16.47 -6.21 -9.86
N GLU A 45 -16.32 -7.51 -9.63
CA GLU A 45 -17.43 -8.40 -9.33
C GLU A 45 -17.95 -8.22 -7.91
N TYR A 46 -17.14 -7.62 -7.03
CA TYR A 46 -17.40 -7.55 -5.58
C TYR A 46 -17.37 -6.13 -5.01
N ARG A 47 -17.71 -5.10 -5.81
CA ARG A 47 -17.75 -3.71 -5.35
C ARG A 47 -18.80 -3.49 -4.25
N GLY A 48 -18.51 -2.51 -3.37
CA GLY A 48 -19.37 -2.16 -2.25
C GLY A 48 -19.46 -3.27 -1.20
N LYS A 49 -20.67 -3.56 -0.71
CA LYS A 49 -20.89 -4.53 0.40
C LYS A 49 -20.48 -5.96 0.06
N LYS A 50 -20.54 -6.35 -1.20
CA LYS A 50 -20.11 -7.69 -1.65
C LYS A 50 -18.64 -7.99 -1.35
N LEU A 51 -17.84 -6.94 -1.19
CA LEU A 51 -16.41 -7.07 -0.86
C LEU A 51 -16.21 -7.82 0.46
N ARG A 52 -17.12 -7.66 1.43
CA ARG A 52 -17.07 -8.38 2.70
C ARG A 52 -17.14 -9.89 2.51
N ASP A 53 -18.07 -10.36 1.71
CA ASP A 53 -18.32 -11.79 1.55
C ASP A 53 -17.16 -12.49 0.87
N ILE A 54 -16.58 -11.90 -0.16
CA ILE A 54 -15.42 -12.48 -0.85
C ILE A 54 -14.17 -12.44 0.05
N LEU A 55 -13.93 -11.38 0.80
CA LEU A 55 -12.84 -11.33 1.76
C LEU A 55 -13.00 -12.38 2.87
N GLU A 56 -14.24 -12.57 3.38
CA GLU A 56 -14.55 -13.63 4.34
C GLU A 56 -14.17 -15.02 3.78
N GLN A 57 -14.54 -15.31 2.53
CA GLN A 57 -14.24 -16.57 1.87
C GLN A 57 -12.75 -16.88 1.79
N TYR A 58 -11.91 -15.85 1.53
CA TYR A 58 -10.47 -16.03 1.45
C TYR A 58 -9.82 -16.06 2.84
N LEU A 59 -10.14 -15.11 3.70
CA LEU A 59 -9.45 -14.91 4.98
C LEU A 59 -9.79 -15.99 6.00
N SER A 60 -11.01 -16.56 5.95
CA SER A 60 -11.41 -17.65 6.85
C SER A 60 -10.61 -18.94 6.67
N LYS A 61 -9.92 -19.11 5.54
CA LYS A 61 -9.00 -20.25 5.32
C LYS A 61 -7.80 -20.24 6.28
N GLY A 62 -7.45 -19.09 6.86
CA GLY A 62 -6.38 -18.96 7.84
C GLY A 62 -4.95 -18.97 7.29
N ASN A 63 -4.76 -19.03 5.96
CA ASN A 63 -3.45 -19.09 5.31
C ASN A 63 -2.97 -17.72 4.77
N ILE A 64 -3.81 -16.69 4.77
CA ILE A 64 -3.49 -15.37 4.21
C ILE A 64 -2.64 -14.57 5.19
N ALA A 65 -1.40 -14.27 4.79
CA ALA A 65 -0.46 -13.44 5.55
C ALA A 65 -0.75 -11.93 5.40
N ALA A 66 -1.02 -11.52 4.18
CA ALA A 66 -1.34 -10.14 3.85
C ALA A 66 -2.27 -10.07 2.64
N MET A 67 -3.01 -8.97 2.52
CA MET A 67 -3.73 -8.60 1.31
C MET A 67 -3.15 -7.32 0.71
N ILE A 68 -3.20 -7.20 -0.62
CA ILE A 68 -2.67 -6.04 -1.34
C ILE A 68 -3.64 -5.54 -2.40
N TYR A 69 -3.70 -4.23 -2.55
CA TYR A 69 -4.37 -3.51 -3.64
C TYR A 69 -3.69 -2.17 -3.89
N SER A 70 -3.91 -1.56 -5.05
CA SER A 70 -3.50 -0.17 -5.32
C SER A 70 -4.70 0.78 -5.31
N ASN A 71 -4.51 1.99 -4.75
CA ASN A 71 -5.58 2.97 -4.58
C ASN A 71 -5.02 4.42 -4.62
N PRO A 72 -5.23 5.18 -5.71
CA PRO A 72 -5.89 4.83 -6.98
C PRO A 72 -5.26 3.64 -7.69
N ASN A 73 -6.10 2.90 -8.44
CA ASN A 73 -5.70 1.64 -9.03
C ASN A 73 -4.91 1.81 -10.34
N ASN A 74 -3.94 0.93 -10.53
CA ASN A 74 -3.25 0.69 -11.80
C ASN A 74 -3.42 -0.82 -12.15
N PRO A 75 -3.96 -1.17 -13.34
CA PRO A 75 -4.16 -0.33 -14.52
C PRO A 75 -5.58 0.26 -14.69
N ALA A 76 -6.53 -0.11 -13.86
CA ALA A 76 -7.95 0.10 -14.15
C ALA A 76 -8.49 1.47 -13.74
N TRP A 77 -7.66 2.30 -13.08
CA TRP A 77 -7.96 3.69 -12.71
C TRP A 77 -9.26 3.88 -11.93
N PHE A 78 -9.61 2.96 -11.07
CA PHE A 78 -10.66 3.18 -10.08
C PHE A 78 -10.07 3.51 -8.71
N CYS A 79 -10.90 4.05 -7.83
CA CYS A 79 -10.56 4.19 -6.44
C CYS A 79 -11.57 3.41 -5.59
N LEU A 80 -11.09 2.84 -4.49
CA LEU A 80 -11.95 2.27 -3.47
C LEU A 80 -12.70 3.38 -2.73
N THR A 81 -13.93 3.08 -2.33
CA THR A 81 -14.73 3.98 -1.51
C THR A 81 -14.34 3.88 -0.03
N GLU A 82 -14.74 4.87 0.78
CA GLU A 82 -14.57 4.83 2.24
C GLU A 82 -15.23 3.58 2.85
N GLU A 83 -16.41 3.17 2.34
CA GLU A 83 -17.09 1.95 2.76
C GLU A 83 -16.26 0.70 2.46
N GLU A 84 -15.69 0.60 1.25
CA GLU A 84 -14.85 -0.53 0.84
C GLU A 84 -13.56 -0.59 1.67
N LEU A 85 -12.91 0.55 1.91
CA LEU A 85 -11.72 0.64 2.76
C LEU A 85 -12.03 0.25 4.21
N LYS A 86 -13.21 0.66 4.72
CA LYS A 86 -13.69 0.23 6.03
C LYS A 86 -13.89 -1.28 6.10
N ILE A 87 -14.51 -1.87 5.08
CA ILE A 87 -14.69 -3.34 4.99
C ILE A 87 -13.32 -4.04 5.02
N ILE A 88 -12.35 -3.57 4.23
CA ILE A 88 -10.99 -4.13 4.22
C ILE A 88 -10.36 -4.04 5.63
N GLY A 89 -10.45 -2.88 6.28
CA GLY A 89 -9.93 -2.69 7.63
C GLY A 89 -10.61 -3.58 8.68
N ASP A 90 -11.94 -3.68 8.66
CA ASP A 90 -12.71 -4.56 9.55
C ASP A 90 -12.28 -6.04 9.39
N MET A 91 -12.12 -6.48 8.13
CA MET A 91 -11.72 -7.84 7.81
C MET A 91 -10.26 -8.13 8.18
N ALA A 92 -9.37 -7.14 7.99
CA ALA A 92 -7.99 -7.20 8.46
C ALA A 92 -7.90 -7.40 9.97
N ASN A 93 -8.72 -6.66 10.73
CA ASN A 93 -8.79 -6.78 12.18
C ASN A 93 -9.36 -8.14 12.61
N LYS A 94 -10.44 -8.60 11.95
CA LYS A 94 -11.11 -9.88 12.28
C LYS A 94 -10.20 -11.09 12.08
N TYR A 95 -9.41 -11.11 11.01
CA TYR A 95 -8.59 -12.26 10.61
C TYR A 95 -7.10 -12.07 10.90
N ASP A 96 -6.75 -11.00 11.60
CA ASP A 96 -5.36 -10.67 11.91
C ASP A 96 -4.47 -10.76 10.66
N THR A 97 -4.87 -10.01 9.61
CA THR A 97 -4.21 -9.99 8.32
C THR A 97 -3.64 -8.60 8.07
N ILE A 98 -2.42 -8.52 7.54
CA ILE A 98 -1.78 -7.24 7.23
C ILE A 98 -2.31 -6.72 5.89
N VAL A 99 -2.60 -5.43 5.79
CA VAL A 99 -3.00 -4.76 4.55
C VAL A 99 -1.81 -4.00 3.98
N ILE A 100 -1.45 -4.29 2.74
CA ILE A 100 -0.46 -3.52 1.98
C ILE A 100 -1.24 -2.64 1.01
N GLU A 101 -1.33 -1.35 1.29
CA GLU A 101 -1.96 -0.38 0.40
C GLU A 101 -0.92 0.29 -0.49
N ASP A 102 -0.98 -0.02 -1.79
CA ASP A 102 -0.09 0.57 -2.80
C ASP A 102 -0.65 1.93 -3.23
N LEU A 103 -0.03 2.98 -2.72
CA LEU A 103 -0.33 4.39 -3.00
C LEU A 103 0.62 4.98 -4.04
N ALA A 104 1.04 4.20 -5.04
CA ALA A 104 1.90 4.70 -6.12
C ALA A 104 1.29 5.91 -6.85
N TYR A 105 -0.03 6.00 -6.91
CA TYR A 105 -0.79 7.11 -7.49
C TYR A 105 -1.40 8.02 -6.40
N PHE A 106 -0.67 8.18 -5.31
CA PHE A 106 -1.04 9.09 -4.22
C PHE A 106 -1.48 10.47 -4.75
N ALA A 107 -2.55 11.02 -4.16
CA ALA A 107 -3.18 12.29 -4.53
C ALA A 107 -3.83 12.36 -5.92
N MET A 108 -3.97 11.23 -6.63
CA MET A 108 -4.57 11.18 -7.97
C MET A 108 -6.00 10.61 -7.98
N ASP A 109 -6.74 10.74 -6.89
CA ASP A 109 -8.20 10.53 -6.88
C ASP A 109 -8.89 11.85 -7.27
N PHE A 110 -9.26 11.98 -8.54
CA PHE A 110 -9.87 13.20 -9.08
C PHE A 110 -11.37 13.31 -8.90
N ARG A 111 -12.01 12.35 -8.21
CA ARG A 111 -13.45 12.40 -7.90
C ARG A 111 -13.78 13.47 -6.88
N LYS A 112 -12.82 13.84 -6.04
CA LYS A 112 -12.94 14.88 -5.01
C LYS A 112 -11.68 15.75 -4.99
N PRO A 113 -11.81 17.04 -4.68
CA PRO A 113 -10.63 17.84 -4.37
C PRO A 113 -10.00 17.32 -3.07
N LEU A 114 -8.69 17.24 -3.02
CA LEU A 114 -7.94 17.04 -1.78
C LEU A 114 -7.65 18.40 -1.15
N GLY A 115 -7.58 18.42 0.17
CA GLY A 115 -7.13 19.56 0.96
C GLY A 115 -5.61 19.74 0.84
N LYS A 116 -5.13 20.82 1.42
CA LYS A 116 -3.70 21.02 1.64
C LYS A 116 -3.18 20.02 2.66
N PRO A 117 -1.86 19.81 2.77
CA PRO A 117 -1.30 19.00 3.84
C PRO A 117 -1.85 19.45 5.23
N PHE A 118 -2.25 18.46 6.03
CA PHE A 118 -2.89 18.63 7.35
C PHE A 118 -4.32 19.20 7.37
N GLU A 119 -4.90 19.51 6.21
CA GLU A 119 -6.28 20.01 6.08
C GLU A 119 -7.15 19.02 5.32
N ALA A 120 -8.37 18.78 5.80
CA ALA A 120 -9.36 17.96 5.09
C ALA A 120 -9.81 18.66 3.78
N PRO A 121 -10.30 17.89 2.79
CA PRO A 121 -10.43 16.44 2.78
C PRO A 121 -9.11 15.72 2.48
N PHE A 122 -8.87 14.61 3.19
CA PHE A 122 -7.68 13.80 3.03
C PHE A 122 -7.86 12.69 1.99
N GLN A 123 -6.75 12.17 1.48
CA GLN A 123 -6.73 10.92 0.71
C GLN A 123 -7.39 9.81 1.53
N ALA A 124 -8.35 9.10 0.91
CA ALA A 124 -8.95 7.93 1.52
C ALA A 124 -7.90 6.80 1.62
N THR A 125 -7.81 6.17 2.79
CA THR A 125 -6.84 5.11 3.09
C THR A 125 -7.37 4.16 4.13
N VAL A 126 -6.94 2.88 4.07
CA VAL A 126 -7.27 1.87 5.06
C VAL A 126 -6.74 2.18 6.46
N ALA A 127 -5.71 3.03 6.57
CA ALA A 127 -5.11 3.43 7.85
C ALA A 127 -6.11 4.09 8.83
N ARG A 128 -7.28 4.52 8.35
CA ARG A 128 -8.38 5.02 9.21
C ARG A 128 -9.17 3.92 9.92
N TYR A 129 -9.04 2.66 9.49
CA TYR A 129 -9.94 1.56 9.89
C TYR A 129 -9.23 0.37 10.52
N THR A 130 -7.91 0.31 10.43
CA THR A 130 -7.09 -0.74 11.03
C THR A 130 -5.70 -0.22 11.37
N ASP A 131 -5.06 -0.86 12.35
CA ASP A 131 -3.62 -0.68 12.63
C ASP A 131 -2.75 -1.76 11.96
N ASN A 132 -3.35 -2.72 11.26
CA ASN A 132 -2.61 -3.77 10.55
C ASN A 132 -2.29 -3.32 9.12
N TYR A 133 -1.60 -2.19 8.93
CA TYR A 133 -1.32 -1.65 7.60
C TYR A 133 0.13 -1.34 7.32
N ILE A 134 0.48 -1.43 6.04
CA ILE A 134 1.68 -0.91 5.41
C ILE A 134 1.23 -0.04 4.22
N LEU A 135 1.53 1.25 4.24
CA LEU A 135 1.30 2.15 3.11
C LEU A 135 2.57 2.28 2.29
N GLN A 136 2.46 2.11 0.98
CA GLN A 136 3.58 2.21 0.03
C GLN A 136 3.38 3.46 -0.83
N ILE A 137 4.06 4.56 -0.49
CA ILE A 137 3.95 5.84 -1.18
C ILE A 137 5.12 6.01 -2.13
N SER A 138 4.85 6.16 -3.42
CA SER A 138 5.90 6.31 -4.44
C SER A 138 6.20 7.78 -4.76
N GLY A 139 7.47 8.13 -4.86
CA GLY A 139 7.89 9.41 -5.44
C GLY A 139 7.69 9.50 -6.96
N SER A 140 7.44 8.37 -7.61
CA SER A 140 7.45 8.27 -9.07
C SER A 140 6.35 9.05 -9.78
N LYS A 141 5.16 9.18 -9.18
CA LYS A 141 3.97 9.74 -9.85
C LYS A 141 3.63 11.13 -9.31
N ALA A 142 3.21 11.23 -8.05
CA ALA A 142 2.81 12.51 -7.46
C ALA A 142 3.93 13.56 -7.46
N PHE A 143 5.17 13.14 -7.41
CA PHE A 143 6.34 14.04 -7.39
C PHE A 143 7.18 13.97 -8.67
N SER A 144 6.72 13.30 -9.73
CA SER A 144 7.43 13.16 -11.01
C SER A 144 8.87 12.66 -10.87
N TYR A 145 9.15 11.82 -9.85
CA TYR A 145 10.49 11.44 -9.42
C TYR A 145 10.83 9.96 -9.73
N ALA A 146 10.27 9.44 -10.83
CA ALA A 146 10.33 8.03 -11.19
C ALA A 146 11.76 7.50 -11.42
N GLY A 147 12.64 8.30 -12.01
CA GLY A 147 14.01 7.93 -12.35
C GLY A 147 14.89 7.66 -11.11
N GLN A 148 14.55 8.23 -9.97
CA GLN A 148 15.34 8.12 -8.75
C GLN A 148 15.05 6.87 -7.92
N ARG A 149 14.05 6.08 -8.30
CA ARG A 149 13.70 4.81 -7.67
C ARG A 149 13.51 4.90 -6.15
N ILE A 150 12.74 5.89 -5.70
CA ILE A 150 12.52 6.22 -4.29
C ILE A 150 11.03 6.22 -3.93
N GLY A 151 10.71 5.80 -2.74
CA GLY A 151 9.39 5.83 -2.14
C GLY A 151 9.49 5.80 -0.62
N VAL A 152 8.36 5.91 0.03
CA VAL A 152 8.22 5.86 1.49
C VAL A 152 7.30 4.72 1.87
N THR A 153 7.69 3.97 2.88
CA THR A 153 6.83 2.98 3.53
C THR A 153 6.42 3.52 4.90
N ALA A 154 5.12 3.66 5.11
CA ALA A 154 4.56 3.97 6.43
C ALA A 154 3.93 2.70 7.03
N ILE A 155 4.32 2.38 8.25
CA ILE A 155 3.83 1.23 9.03
C ILE A 155 3.18 1.80 10.28
N SER A 156 2.01 1.30 10.69
CA SER A 156 1.40 1.75 11.96
C SER A 156 2.31 1.46 13.15
N ASP A 157 2.25 2.30 14.17
CA ASP A 157 3.04 2.10 15.39
C ASP A 157 2.75 0.74 16.03
N LYS A 158 1.48 0.33 16.03
CA LYS A 158 1.07 -0.95 16.59
C LYS A 158 1.66 -2.14 15.83
N LEU A 159 1.62 -2.12 14.50
CA LEU A 159 2.24 -3.16 13.68
C LEU A 159 3.77 -3.11 13.79
N TYR A 160 4.36 -1.92 13.80
CA TYR A 160 5.81 -1.73 13.92
C TYR A 160 6.38 -2.40 15.18
N HIS A 161 5.72 -2.21 16.32
CA HIS A 161 6.15 -2.73 17.62
C HIS A 161 5.69 -4.16 17.92
N ARG A 162 4.93 -4.76 17.02
CA ARG A 162 4.40 -6.11 17.21
C ARG A 162 5.47 -7.18 16.98
N ALA A 163 5.59 -8.11 17.92
CA ALA A 163 6.39 -9.34 17.77
C ALA A 163 5.55 -10.42 17.07
N TYR A 164 6.20 -11.22 16.22
CA TYR A 164 5.58 -12.35 15.56
C TYR A 164 6.40 -13.62 15.75
N PRO A 165 5.75 -14.79 15.98
CA PRO A 165 6.47 -16.06 16.23
C PRO A 165 7.43 -16.45 15.11
N GLY A 166 7.01 -16.32 13.85
CA GLY A 166 7.85 -16.66 12.70
C GLY A 166 9.07 -15.74 12.56
N LEU A 167 8.91 -14.45 12.86
CA LEU A 167 10.03 -13.52 12.83
C LEU A 167 11.01 -13.79 13.96
N THR A 168 10.51 -14.10 15.15
CA THR A 168 11.36 -14.50 16.31
C THR A 168 12.16 -15.75 15.99
N GLN A 169 11.51 -16.77 15.43
CA GLN A 169 12.16 -18.03 15.07
C GLN A 169 13.26 -17.83 14.00
N ARG A 170 12.97 -17.00 12.97
CA ARG A 170 13.88 -16.82 11.84
C ARG A 170 15.04 -15.87 12.13
N TYR A 171 14.80 -14.79 12.89
CA TYR A 171 15.76 -13.68 13.07
C TYR A 171 16.32 -13.61 14.50
N GLY A 172 15.95 -14.53 15.37
CA GLY A 172 16.41 -14.55 16.76
C GLY A 172 15.74 -13.50 17.65
N GLY A 173 14.61 -12.90 17.21
CA GLY A 173 13.88 -11.85 17.93
C GLY A 173 13.66 -10.61 17.06
N GLY A 174 13.10 -9.58 17.69
CA GLY A 174 12.75 -8.30 17.07
C GLY A 174 11.25 -8.14 16.83
N THR A 175 10.85 -6.89 16.66
CA THR A 175 9.48 -6.52 16.27
C THR A 175 9.36 -6.50 14.75
N PHE A 176 8.12 -6.46 14.25
CA PHE A 176 7.85 -6.36 12.80
C PHE A 176 8.70 -5.27 12.13
N GLY A 177 8.66 -4.05 12.66
CA GLY A 177 9.36 -2.91 12.09
C GLY A 177 10.88 -3.04 12.15
N THR A 178 11.44 -3.54 13.25
CA THR A 178 12.89 -3.73 13.38
C THR A 178 13.40 -4.81 12.42
N VAL A 179 12.65 -5.90 12.25
CA VAL A 179 12.96 -6.94 11.25
C VAL A 179 12.82 -6.39 9.84
N TYR A 180 11.73 -5.68 9.56
CA TYR A 180 11.49 -5.06 8.26
C TYR A 180 12.66 -4.18 7.82
N ILE A 181 13.10 -3.26 8.67
CA ILE A 181 14.13 -2.28 8.34
C ILE A 181 15.54 -2.90 8.37
N HIS A 182 15.92 -3.48 9.52
CA HIS A 182 17.32 -3.82 9.78
C HIS A 182 17.72 -5.22 9.31
N ARG A 183 16.76 -6.12 9.09
CA ARG A 183 17.05 -7.48 8.61
C ARG A 183 16.72 -7.63 7.12
N VAL A 184 15.51 -7.23 6.72
CA VAL A 184 15.03 -7.51 5.37
C VAL A 184 15.33 -6.38 4.39
N LEU A 185 14.89 -5.16 4.65
CA LEU A 185 15.11 -4.04 3.73
C LEU A 185 16.60 -3.77 3.53
N TYR A 186 17.38 -3.79 4.60
CA TYR A 186 18.83 -3.62 4.53
C TYR A 186 19.50 -4.75 3.74
N ALA A 187 19.11 -6.02 3.96
CA ALA A 187 19.66 -7.15 3.21
C ALA A 187 19.32 -7.11 1.71
N LEU A 188 18.15 -6.57 1.34
CA LEU A 188 17.72 -6.46 -0.06
C LEU A 188 18.37 -5.29 -0.81
N SER A 189 18.77 -4.22 -0.12
CA SER A 189 19.18 -2.97 -0.76
C SER A 189 20.54 -2.42 -0.29
N SER A 190 21.06 -2.88 0.84
CA SER A 190 22.22 -2.30 1.55
C SER A 190 22.06 -0.80 1.85
N GLY A 191 20.88 -0.27 1.68
CA GLY A 191 20.52 1.13 1.83
C GLY A 191 19.90 1.72 0.56
N THR A 192 19.28 2.86 0.72
CA THR A 192 18.64 3.62 -0.36
C THR A 192 19.55 4.77 -0.77
N SER A 193 19.49 5.19 -2.05
CA SER A 193 20.24 6.35 -2.54
C SER A 193 20.05 7.58 -1.64
N HIS A 194 21.14 8.07 -1.08
CA HIS A 194 21.14 9.18 -0.12
C HIS A 194 20.57 10.47 -0.72
N SER A 195 21.03 10.84 -1.93
CA SER A 195 20.52 12.03 -2.63
C SER A 195 19.03 11.95 -2.93
N ALA A 196 18.53 10.77 -3.35
CA ALA A 196 17.11 10.58 -3.61
C ALA A 196 16.25 10.68 -2.34
N GLN A 197 16.73 10.17 -1.20
CA GLN A 197 16.05 10.32 0.09
C GLN A 197 15.94 11.79 0.50
N PHE A 198 17.03 12.54 0.46
CA PHE A 198 17.02 13.95 0.83
C PHE A 198 16.13 14.79 -0.10
N ALA A 199 16.17 14.53 -1.41
CA ALA A 199 15.35 15.26 -2.34
C ALA A 199 13.84 14.97 -2.12
N LEU A 200 13.46 13.70 -1.91
CA LEU A 200 12.06 13.36 -1.62
C LEU A 200 11.62 13.95 -0.27
N ALA A 201 12.48 13.91 0.75
CA ALA A 201 12.19 14.54 2.04
C ALA A 201 12.01 16.05 1.92
N ALA A 202 12.84 16.73 1.11
CA ALA A 202 12.70 18.15 0.84
C ALA A 202 11.37 18.48 0.13
N MET A 203 10.93 17.65 -0.83
CA MET A 203 9.63 17.82 -1.49
C MET A 203 8.46 17.65 -0.50
N PHE A 204 8.49 16.64 0.37
CA PHE A 204 7.49 16.48 1.42
C PHE A 204 7.47 17.66 2.38
N LYS A 205 8.66 18.14 2.79
CA LYS A 205 8.76 19.29 3.67
C LYS A 205 8.19 20.54 3.00
N ALA A 206 8.56 20.84 1.77
CA ALA A 206 8.06 21.99 1.02
C ALA A 206 6.53 21.92 0.84
N ALA A 207 5.97 20.73 0.62
CA ALA A 207 4.52 20.53 0.57
C ALA A 207 3.87 20.80 1.94
N ALA A 208 4.46 20.29 3.02
CA ALA A 208 3.96 20.52 4.39
C ALA A 208 4.03 22.00 4.81
N ASP A 209 5.09 22.69 4.41
CA ASP A 209 5.27 24.13 4.66
C ASP A 209 4.41 25.02 3.73
N GLY A 210 3.69 24.43 2.76
CA GLY A 210 2.85 25.16 1.80
C GLY A 210 3.62 25.91 0.71
N THR A 211 4.93 25.67 0.57
CA THR A 211 5.78 26.30 -0.46
C THR A 211 5.81 25.51 -1.77
N PHE A 212 5.28 24.30 -1.79
CA PHE A 212 5.12 23.45 -2.97
C PHE A 212 3.73 22.83 -3.03
N ASP A 213 2.91 23.25 -3.97
CA ASP A 213 1.56 22.73 -4.21
C ASP A 213 1.57 21.58 -5.23
N PHE A 214 2.02 20.40 -4.83
CA PHE A 214 2.02 19.21 -5.69
C PHE A 214 0.59 18.74 -6.04
N ILE A 215 -0.42 19.10 -5.25
CA ILE A 215 -1.83 18.78 -5.53
C ILE A 215 -2.28 19.47 -6.82
N SER A 216 -1.92 20.75 -6.99
CA SER A 216 -2.21 21.48 -8.23
C SER A 216 -1.48 20.88 -9.44
N GLU A 217 -0.24 20.43 -9.27
CA GLU A 217 0.51 19.75 -10.32
C GLU A 217 -0.19 18.47 -10.81
N VAL A 218 -0.64 17.63 -9.89
CA VAL A 218 -1.32 16.37 -10.26
C VAL A 218 -2.73 16.58 -10.82
N LYS A 219 -3.41 17.68 -10.50
CA LYS A 219 -4.74 18.01 -11.08
C LYS A 219 -4.73 18.11 -12.59
N GLU A 220 -3.60 18.45 -13.19
CA GLU A 220 -3.47 18.50 -14.66
C GLU A 220 -3.75 17.13 -15.31
N TYR A 221 -3.41 16.02 -14.64
CA TYR A 221 -3.77 14.67 -15.13
C TYR A 221 -5.29 14.46 -15.14
N GLY A 222 -6.01 14.93 -14.12
CA GLY A 222 -7.46 14.90 -14.09
C GLY A 222 -8.08 15.71 -15.23
N ARG A 223 -7.58 16.93 -15.48
CA ARG A 223 -8.04 17.77 -16.61
C ARG A 223 -7.83 17.09 -17.97
N ARG A 224 -6.70 16.40 -18.14
CA ARG A 224 -6.43 15.63 -19.38
C ARG A 224 -7.38 14.43 -19.50
N ALA A 225 -7.65 13.72 -18.42
CA ALA A 225 -8.59 12.60 -18.41
C ALA A 225 -10.00 13.04 -18.81
N GLU A 226 -10.49 14.16 -18.28
CA GLU A 226 -11.80 14.73 -18.67
C GLU A 226 -11.85 15.11 -20.15
N LYS A 227 -10.77 15.68 -20.68
CA LYS A 227 -10.71 15.97 -22.12
C LYS A 227 -10.79 14.71 -22.97
N LEU A 228 -10.05 13.66 -22.60
CA LEU A 228 -10.11 12.38 -23.32
C LEU A 228 -11.50 11.77 -23.28
N LYS A 229 -12.13 11.75 -22.11
CA LYS A 229 -13.51 11.24 -21.94
C LYS A 229 -14.54 11.94 -22.83
N ASN A 230 -14.33 13.22 -23.15
CA ASN A 230 -15.23 13.98 -24.02
C ASN A 230 -14.94 13.77 -25.52
N ILE A 231 -13.88 13.05 -25.90
CA ILE A 231 -13.53 12.70 -27.27
C ILE A 231 -14.11 11.34 -27.65
N PHE A 232 -14.22 10.43 -26.69
CA PHE A 232 -14.77 9.07 -26.83
C PHE A 232 -16.15 8.93 -26.20
#